data_68c245b93ab36bd3364dafaf0da87eea
#
_entry.id   68c245b93ab36bd3364dafaf0da87eea
#
_cell.length_a   1.000
_cell.length_b   1.000
_cell.length_c   1.000
_cell.angle_alpha   90.00
_cell.angle_beta   90.00
_cell.angle_gamma   90.00
#
_symmetry.space_group_name_H-M   'P 1'
#
loop_
_entity.id
_entity.type
_entity.pdbx_description
1 polymer ?
#
loop_
_entity_poly.entity_id
_entity_poly.type
_entity_poly.pdbx_seq_one_letter_code
_entity_poly.pdbx_strand_id
1 'polypeptide(L)'
;MENKKKHSAKAAQNARENKIKARNQKIVQHRIAILIAVIILVIAAIVAVVKFSGWFDKIPDQSTLTISDDGKVICEELTDFAEDYSQSELKTYMKEEIKEYNDTNGKDSVKLDKIKFYSDLAHAKTTYASAEDYSKFTGYGLYTGTIKSAVKQGFDFSDAFVSVTDGEKGTSVDTLDITSQKKLKVAIIKENINVTVDGTILYVSDACTTMVDKSTVSIEQPDGNEDATQLTYIIYK
;
A
#
# COMPACT_ATOMS: atom_id res chain seq x y z
N MET A 1 4.32 66.92 52.55
CA MET A 1 4.56 65.48 52.77
C MET A 1 3.42 64.60 52.20
N GLU A 2 2.22 65.06 52.07
CA GLU A 2 1.04 64.30 51.64
C GLU A 2 1.06 63.84 50.16
N ASN A 3 1.55 64.64 49.25
CA ASN A 3 1.62 64.31 47.81
C ASN A 3 2.57 63.11 47.50
N LYS A 4 3.68 62.97 48.26
CA LYS A 4 4.63 61.83 48.07
C LYS A 4 4.01 60.51 48.48
N LYS A 5 3.15 60.49 49.55
CA LYS A 5 2.44 59.28 49.99
C LYS A 5 1.39 58.83 49.01
N LYS A 6 0.64 59.75 48.38
CA LYS A 6 -0.37 59.45 47.36
C LYS A 6 0.26 58.84 46.09
N HIS A 7 1.39 59.37 45.62
CA HIS A 7 2.13 58.82 44.46
C HIS A 7 2.69 57.42 44.74
N SER A 8 3.22 57.15 45.91
CA SER A 8 3.73 55.83 46.30
C SER A 8 2.61 54.77 46.40
N ALA A 9 1.45 55.14 46.96
CA ALA A 9 0.29 54.21 47.03
C ALA A 9 -0.23 53.86 45.65
N LYS A 10 -0.33 54.81 44.72
CA LYS A 10 -0.81 54.60 43.36
C LYS A 10 0.18 53.72 42.55
N ALA A 11 1.50 53.91 42.72
CA ALA A 11 2.52 53.05 42.10
C ALA A 11 2.45 51.62 42.62
N ALA A 12 2.24 51.42 43.93
CA ALA A 12 2.09 50.08 44.52
C ALA A 12 0.81 49.40 44.06
N GLN A 13 -0.29 50.13 43.85
CA GLN A 13 -1.53 49.59 43.33
C GLN A 13 -1.36 49.17 41.85
N ASN A 14 -0.78 49.99 41.00
CA ASN A 14 -0.51 49.65 39.59
C ASN A 14 0.42 48.44 39.49
N ALA A 15 1.42 48.32 40.36
CA ALA A 15 2.32 47.14 40.36
C ALA A 15 1.57 45.84 40.75
N ARG A 16 0.62 45.93 41.69
CA ARG A 16 -0.25 44.78 42.04
C ARG A 16 -1.20 44.39 40.89
N GLU A 17 -1.82 45.35 40.24
CA GLU A 17 -2.69 45.09 39.11
C GLU A 17 -1.96 44.48 37.93
N ASN A 18 -0.75 44.97 37.63
CA ASN A 18 0.11 44.38 36.58
C ASN A 18 0.56 42.96 36.91
N LYS A 19 0.86 42.64 38.17
CA LYS A 19 1.15 41.26 38.59
C LYS A 19 -0.07 40.33 38.44
N ILE A 20 -1.25 40.83 38.79
CA ILE A 20 -2.50 40.04 38.66
C ILE A 20 -2.80 39.80 37.18
N LYS A 21 -2.68 40.83 36.30
CA LYS A 21 -2.85 40.69 34.82
C LYS A 21 -1.86 39.69 34.25
N ALA A 22 -0.59 39.77 34.58
CA ALA A 22 0.44 38.83 34.11
C ALA A 22 0.19 37.39 34.58
N ARG A 23 -0.28 37.20 35.82
CA ARG A 23 -0.65 35.88 36.35
C ARG A 23 -1.87 35.31 35.63
N ASN A 24 -2.90 36.12 35.40
CA ASN A 24 -4.09 35.71 34.67
C ASN A 24 -3.78 35.37 33.21
N GLN A 25 -2.90 36.12 32.57
CA GLN A 25 -2.46 35.87 31.20
C GLN A 25 -1.72 34.53 31.07
N LYS A 26 -0.83 34.20 32.02
CA LYS A 26 -0.17 32.88 32.10
C LYS A 26 -1.15 31.73 32.32
N ILE A 27 -2.15 31.93 33.16
CA ILE A 27 -3.19 30.91 33.42
C ILE A 27 -4.01 30.66 32.15
N VAL A 28 -4.40 31.71 31.43
CA VAL A 28 -5.14 31.61 30.16
C VAL A 28 -4.30 30.92 29.11
N GLN A 29 -3.03 31.31 28.95
CA GLN A 29 -2.10 30.66 28.00
C GLN A 29 -1.92 29.17 28.31
N HIS A 30 -1.80 28.81 29.59
CA HIS A 30 -1.67 27.41 30.01
C HIS A 30 -2.94 26.59 29.72
N ARG A 31 -4.11 27.17 29.96
CA ARG A 31 -5.40 26.54 29.62
C ARG A 31 -5.58 26.35 28.12
N ILE A 32 -5.17 27.33 27.31
CA ILE A 32 -5.20 27.22 25.84
C ILE A 32 -4.23 26.12 25.37
N ALA A 33 -3.02 26.04 25.93
CA ALA A 33 -2.05 25.01 25.59
C ALA A 33 -2.57 23.59 25.94
N ILE A 34 -3.23 23.42 27.08
CA ILE A 34 -3.86 22.15 27.47
C ILE A 34 -4.99 21.79 26.49
N LEU A 35 -5.84 22.76 26.12
CA LEU A 35 -6.91 22.55 25.15
C LEU A 35 -6.39 22.08 23.79
N ILE A 36 -5.34 22.72 23.29
CA ILE A 36 -4.69 22.34 22.04
C ILE A 36 -4.11 20.92 22.14
N ALA A 37 -3.45 20.59 23.24
CA ALA A 37 -2.90 19.24 23.45
C ALA A 37 -3.99 18.16 23.48
N VAL A 38 -5.13 18.45 24.11
CA VAL A 38 -6.29 17.54 24.14
C VAL A 38 -6.86 17.36 22.72
N ILE A 39 -7.01 18.44 21.95
CA ILE A 39 -7.50 18.37 20.56
C ILE A 39 -6.59 17.51 19.70
N ILE A 40 -5.27 17.69 19.81
CA ILE A 40 -4.28 16.86 19.07
C ILE A 40 -4.39 15.39 19.46
N LEU A 41 -4.55 15.08 20.75
CA LEU A 41 -4.74 13.70 21.22
C LEU A 41 -6.05 13.08 20.68
N VAL A 42 -7.14 13.84 20.65
CA VAL A 42 -8.42 13.37 20.10
C VAL A 42 -8.30 13.11 18.59
N ILE A 43 -7.65 14.01 17.85
CA ILE A 43 -7.41 13.82 16.40
C ILE A 43 -6.53 12.59 16.17
N ALA A 44 -5.47 12.42 16.95
CA ALA A 44 -4.60 11.25 16.84
C ALA A 44 -5.35 9.94 17.15
N ALA A 45 -6.23 9.94 18.15
CA ALA A 45 -7.08 8.80 18.47
C ALA A 45 -8.08 8.49 17.34
N ILE A 46 -8.71 9.50 16.76
CA ILE A 46 -9.63 9.34 15.62
C ILE A 46 -8.88 8.76 14.42
N VAL A 47 -7.69 9.29 14.08
CA VAL A 47 -6.85 8.78 12.98
C VAL A 47 -6.43 7.33 13.25
N ALA A 48 -6.09 7.00 14.49
CA ALA A 48 -5.76 5.63 14.88
C ALA A 48 -6.96 4.69 14.72
N VAL A 49 -8.14 5.09 15.23
CA VAL A 49 -9.38 4.30 15.09
C VAL A 49 -9.74 4.11 13.62
N VAL A 50 -9.64 5.15 12.82
CA VAL A 50 -9.94 5.11 11.38
C VAL A 50 -8.97 4.19 10.63
N LYS A 51 -7.66 4.26 10.92
CA LYS A 51 -6.67 3.33 10.34
C LYS A 51 -6.87 1.89 10.82
N PHE A 52 -7.23 1.70 12.09
CA PHE A 52 -7.43 0.36 12.68
C PHE A 52 -8.77 -0.28 12.29
N SER A 53 -9.82 0.51 12.05
CA SER A 53 -11.16 0.00 11.72
C SER A 53 -11.32 -0.37 10.24
N GLY A 54 -10.33 -0.08 9.39
CA GLY A 54 -10.44 -0.28 7.95
C GLY A 54 -11.63 0.49 7.31
N TRP A 55 -12.08 1.56 7.95
CA TRP A 55 -13.20 2.39 7.48
C TRP A 55 -12.97 2.98 6.07
N PHE A 56 -11.70 3.21 5.71
CA PHE A 56 -11.32 3.71 4.39
C PHE A 56 -10.79 2.65 3.42
N ASP A 57 -10.81 1.37 3.80
CA ASP A 57 -10.48 0.31 2.87
C ASP A 57 -11.60 0.23 1.82
N LYS A 58 -11.41 0.88 0.70
CA LYS A 58 -12.23 0.61 -0.48
C LYS A 58 -12.01 -0.85 -0.87
N ILE A 59 -13.10 -1.53 -1.20
CA ILE A 59 -13.00 -2.82 -1.88
C ILE A 59 -12.46 -2.47 -3.27
N PRO A 60 -11.37 -3.08 -3.73
CA PRO A 60 -10.92 -2.89 -5.11
C PRO A 60 -12.00 -3.40 -6.07
N ASP A 61 -12.08 -2.82 -7.25
CA ASP A 61 -13.04 -3.27 -8.27
C ASP A 61 -12.65 -4.62 -8.89
N GLN A 62 -11.36 -4.98 -8.77
CA GLN A 62 -10.76 -6.23 -9.25
C GLN A 62 -9.65 -6.67 -8.30
N SER A 63 -9.34 -7.97 -8.30
CA SER A 63 -8.17 -8.49 -7.57
C SER A 63 -6.91 -7.74 -7.99
N THR A 64 -6.07 -7.39 -7.02
CA THR A 64 -4.89 -6.54 -7.23
C THR A 64 -3.67 -7.09 -6.50
N LEU A 65 -2.56 -7.13 -7.20
CA LEU A 65 -1.25 -7.47 -6.68
C LEU A 65 -0.40 -6.21 -6.57
N THR A 66 0.04 -5.85 -5.38
CA THR A 66 0.93 -4.71 -5.16
C THR A 66 2.34 -5.19 -4.87
N ILE A 67 3.31 -4.72 -5.65
CA ILE A 67 4.74 -5.02 -5.50
C ILE A 67 5.41 -3.82 -4.84
N SER A 68 5.83 -3.99 -3.60
CA SER A 68 6.45 -2.93 -2.79
C SER A 68 7.96 -2.81 -3.06
N ASP A 69 8.51 -1.63 -2.80
CA ASP A 69 9.95 -1.35 -2.97
C ASP A 69 10.84 -2.21 -2.06
N ASP A 70 10.32 -2.62 -0.89
CA ASP A 70 11.00 -3.51 0.06
C ASP A 70 10.96 -5.00 -0.36
N GLY A 71 10.39 -5.32 -1.53
CA GLY A 71 10.28 -6.66 -2.09
C GLY A 71 9.08 -7.46 -1.63
N LYS A 72 8.25 -6.92 -0.75
CA LYS A 72 7.00 -7.56 -0.34
C LYS A 72 5.97 -7.53 -1.46
N VAL A 73 5.10 -8.51 -1.45
CA VAL A 73 3.96 -8.62 -2.35
C VAL A 73 2.68 -8.61 -1.51
N ILE A 74 1.75 -7.75 -1.86
CA ILE A 74 0.44 -7.65 -1.20
C ILE A 74 -0.61 -8.02 -2.23
N CYS A 75 -1.37 -9.09 -1.97
CA CYS A 75 -2.49 -9.50 -2.79
C CYS A 75 -3.80 -9.11 -2.11
N GLU A 76 -4.63 -8.34 -2.81
CA GLU A 76 -6.03 -8.11 -2.47
C GLU A 76 -6.89 -8.92 -3.43
N GLU A 77 -7.38 -10.04 -2.96
CA GLU A 77 -8.14 -11.01 -3.74
C GLU A 77 -9.64 -10.82 -3.51
N LEU A 78 -10.39 -10.80 -4.61
CA LEU A 78 -11.84 -10.80 -4.64
C LEU A 78 -12.28 -12.14 -5.22
N THR A 79 -13.03 -12.91 -4.45
CA THR A 79 -13.51 -14.23 -4.85
C THR A 79 -14.99 -14.32 -4.59
N ASP A 80 -15.74 -14.88 -5.56
CA ASP A 80 -17.14 -15.20 -5.35
C ASP A 80 -17.27 -16.21 -4.21
N PHE A 81 -18.12 -15.86 -3.26
CA PHE A 81 -18.34 -16.66 -2.07
C PHE A 81 -19.72 -17.32 -2.15
N ALA A 82 -19.75 -18.58 -2.58
CA ALA A 82 -20.98 -19.34 -2.65
C ALA A 82 -21.51 -19.67 -1.25
N GLU A 83 -22.83 -19.75 -1.09
CA GLU A 83 -23.51 -20.01 0.18
C GLU A 83 -23.17 -21.38 0.81
N ASP A 84 -22.51 -22.27 0.07
CA ASP A 84 -22.16 -23.63 0.51
C ASP A 84 -21.03 -23.70 1.55
N TYR A 85 -20.29 -22.62 1.74
CA TYR A 85 -19.19 -22.53 2.70
C TYR A 85 -19.47 -21.52 3.80
N SER A 86 -19.18 -21.87 5.04
CA SER A 86 -19.28 -20.89 6.12
C SER A 86 -18.06 -19.94 6.12
N GLN A 87 -18.30 -18.66 6.40
CA GLN A 87 -17.24 -17.66 6.52
C GLN A 87 -16.16 -18.05 7.55
N SER A 88 -16.55 -18.74 8.62
CA SER A 88 -15.64 -19.19 9.66
C SER A 88 -14.75 -20.33 9.18
N GLU A 89 -15.27 -21.23 8.36
CA GLU A 89 -14.50 -22.34 7.78
C GLU A 89 -13.45 -21.82 6.81
N LEU A 90 -13.81 -20.96 5.87
CA LEU A 90 -12.84 -20.34 4.95
C LEU A 90 -11.73 -19.60 5.71
N LYS A 91 -12.10 -18.80 6.71
CA LYS A 91 -11.11 -18.09 7.53
C LYS A 91 -10.19 -19.04 8.32
N THR A 92 -10.72 -20.16 8.80
CA THR A 92 -9.93 -21.17 9.52
C THR A 92 -9.00 -21.88 8.56
N TYR A 93 -9.50 -22.32 7.43
CA TYR A 93 -8.72 -22.94 6.36
C TYR A 93 -7.54 -22.07 5.92
N MET A 94 -7.78 -20.82 5.55
CA MET A 94 -6.72 -19.90 5.16
C MET A 94 -5.64 -19.73 6.25
N LYS A 95 -6.04 -19.70 7.52
CA LYS A 95 -5.08 -19.58 8.62
C LYS A 95 -4.24 -20.84 8.83
N GLU A 96 -4.84 -22.01 8.62
CA GLU A 96 -4.15 -23.28 8.74
C GLU A 96 -3.13 -23.45 7.59
N GLU A 97 -3.51 -23.17 6.36
CA GLU A 97 -2.61 -23.15 5.20
C GLU A 97 -1.44 -22.21 5.38
N ILE A 98 -1.71 -20.97 5.82
CA ILE A 98 -0.67 -19.98 6.09
C ILE A 98 0.27 -20.46 7.21
N LYS A 99 -0.28 -21.07 8.27
CA LYS A 99 0.52 -21.60 9.37
C LYS A 99 1.44 -22.72 8.87
N GLU A 100 0.91 -23.68 8.11
CA GLU A 100 1.69 -24.81 7.58
C GLU A 100 2.81 -24.32 6.65
N TYR A 101 2.50 -23.36 5.77
CA TYR A 101 3.50 -22.73 4.91
C TYR A 101 4.60 -22.05 5.72
N ASN A 102 4.23 -21.25 6.72
CA ASN A 102 5.19 -20.50 7.55
C ASN A 102 6.04 -21.42 8.43
N ASP A 103 5.49 -22.53 8.92
CA ASP A 103 6.25 -23.54 9.68
C ASP A 103 7.40 -24.15 8.83
N THR A 104 7.24 -24.17 7.50
CA THR A 104 8.22 -24.77 6.57
C THR A 104 9.16 -23.72 5.94
N ASN A 105 8.63 -22.55 5.55
CA ASN A 105 9.35 -21.57 4.75
C ASN A 105 9.87 -20.36 5.54
N GLY A 106 9.48 -20.22 6.79
CA GLY A 106 9.91 -19.15 7.70
C GLY A 106 8.76 -18.38 8.29
N LYS A 107 8.98 -17.92 9.51
CA LYS A 107 7.98 -17.15 10.23
C LYS A 107 7.65 -15.86 9.45
N ASP A 108 6.36 -15.58 9.28
CA ASP A 108 5.85 -14.40 8.62
C ASP A 108 6.15 -14.33 7.09
N SER A 109 6.50 -15.47 6.43
CA SER A 109 6.61 -15.54 4.98
C SER A 109 5.28 -15.21 4.28
N VAL A 110 4.17 -15.63 4.87
CA VAL A 110 2.80 -15.29 4.44
C VAL A 110 1.99 -14.82 5.63
N LYS A 111 1.20 -13.77 5.46
CA LYS A 111 0.36 -13.20 6.51
C LYS A 111 -1.00 -12.79 5.96
N LEU A 112 -2.07 -13.33 6.50
CA LEU A 112 -3.42 -12.84 6.26
C LEU A 112 -3.64 -11.56 7.08
N ASP A 113 -3.63 -10.41 6.41
CA ASP A 113 -3.84 -9.12 7.06
C ASP A 113 -5.32 -8.89 7.36
N LYS A 114 -6.20 -9.34 6.45
CA LYS A 114 -7.63 -9.09 6.55
C LYS A 114 -8.40 -10.09 5.70
N ILE A 115 -9.59 -10.48 6.17
CA ILE A 115 -10.63 -11.10 5.36
C ILE A 115 -11.98 -10.52 5.76
N LYS A 116 -12.75 -10.08 4.78
CA LYS A 116 -14.12 -9.57 4.92
C LYS A 116 -15.03 -10.27 3.94
N PHE A 117 -16.28 -10.41 4.33
CA PHE A 117 -17.31 -11.03 3.53
C PHE A 117 -18.42 -10.00 3.27
N TYR A 118 -18.86 -9.93 2.03
CA TYR A 118 -19.89 -9.03 1.54
C TYR A 118 -20.88 -9.89 0.76
N SER A 119 -22.05 -10.15 1.34
CA SER A 119 -23.08 -10.94 0.64
C SER A 119 -22.55 -12.21 -0.05
N ASP A 120 -22.17 -12.11 -1.29
CA ASP A 120 -21.70 -13.13 -2.21
C ASP A 120 -20.20 -13.04 -2.57
N LEU A 121 -19.46 -12.10 -1.92
CA LEU A 121 -18.07 -11.83 -2.21
C LEU A 121 -17.20 -11.96 -0.95
N ALA A 122 -16.07 -12.64 -1.06
CA ALA A 122 -14.98 -12.62 -0.08
C ALA A 122 -13.86 -11.69 -0.57
N HIS A 123 -13.41 -10.78 0.29
CA HIS A 123 -12.23 -9.93 0.06
C HIS A 123 -11.15 -10.31 1.07
N ALA A 124 -10.08 -10.91 0.58
CA ALA A 124 -8.90 -11.25 1.36
C ALA A 124 -7.74 -10.32 1.02
N LYS A 125 -7.02 -9.86 2.04
CA LYS A 125 -5.75 -9.15 1.89
C LYS A 125 -4.66 -9.96 2.55
N THR A 126 -3.69 -10.38 1.76
CA THR A 126 -2.56 -11.22 2.19
C THR A 126 -1.24 -10.57 1.81
N THR A 127 -0.31 -10.52 2.75
CA THR A 127 1.06 -10.04 2.52
C THR A 127 2.01 -11.23 2.47
N TYR A 128 2.84 -11.26 1.44
CA TYR A 128 3.92 -12.21 1.22
C TYR A 128 5.26 -11.50 1.40
N ALA A 129 6.21 -12.14 2.07
CA ALA A 129 7.52 -11.54 2.33
C ALA A 129 8.34 -11.34 1.04
N SER A 130 8.05 -12.13 -0.01
CA SER A 130 8.73 -12.05 -1.31
C SER A 130 7.84 -12.53 -2.46
N ALA A 131 8.25 -12.26 -3.69
CA ALA A 131 7.65 -12.83 -4.91
C ALA A 131 7.78 -14.37 -4.94
N GLU A 132 8.85 -14.92 -4.36
CA GLU A 132 9.04 -16.36 -4.25
C GLU A 132 8.01 -16.99 -3.30
N ASP A 133 7.74 -16.35 -2.14
CA ASP A 133 6.70 -16.81 -1.21
C ASP A 133 5.33 -16.73 -1.84
N TYR A 134 5.03 -15.65 -2.58
CA TYR A 134 3.81 -15.54 -3.36
C TYR A 134 3.64 -16.72 -4.31
N SER A 135 4.65 -16.97 -5.15
CA SER A 135 4.59 -18.03 -6.17
C SER A 135 4.48 -19.42 -5.56
N LYS A 136 5.19 -19.70 -4.47
CA LYS A 136 5.13 -21.00 -3.80
C LYS A 136 3.80 -21.24 -3.10
N PHE A 137 3.22 -20.21 -2.51
CA PHE A 137 1.98 -20.33 -1.75
C PHE A 137 0.75 -20.41 -2.67
N THR A 138 0.69 -19.56 -3.70
CA THR A 138 -0.48 -19.48 -4.59
C THR A 138 -0.41 -20.42 -5.79
N GLY A 139 0.80 -20.84 -6.18
CA GLY A 139 1.04 -21.56 -7.44
C GLY A 139 1.16 -20.66 -8.67
N TYR A 140 0.87 -19.35 -8.56
CA TYR A 140 1.03 -18.40 -9.65
C TYR A 140 2.48 -17.98 -9.82
N GLY A 141 2.93 -17.79 -11.07
CA GLY A 141 4.29 -17.39 -11.38
C GLY A 141 4.50 -15.89 -11.20
N LEU A 142 5.34 -15.49 -10.26
CA LEU A 142 5.78 -14.11 -10.07
C LEU A 142 7.29 -14.05 -9.88
N TYR A 143 7.94 -13.20 -10.66
CA TYR A 143 9.33 -12.81 -10.45
C TYR A 143 9.43 -11.30 -10.28
N THR A 144 10.23 -10.84 -9.33
CA THR A 144 10.59 -9.43 -9.15
C THR A 144 12.09 -9.27 -9.04
N GLY A 145 12.64 -8.23 -9.67
CA GLY A 145 14.08 -7.99 -9.63
C GLY A 145 14.51 -6.88 -10.59
N THR A 146 15.77 -6.90 -10.98
CA THR A 146 16.27 -6.01 -12.04
C THR A 146 16.28 -6.73 -13.38
N ILE A 147 16.23 -5.98 -14.49
CA ILE A 147 16.39 -6.54 -15.84
C ILE A 147 17.65 -7.40 -15.90
N LYS A 148 18.78 -6.93 -15.34
CA LYS A 148 20.03 -7.70 -15.26
C LYS A 148 19.85 -9.07 -14.59
N SER A 149 19.14 -9.12 -13.48
CA SER A 149 18.94 -10.37 -12.74
C SER A 149 17.95 -11.29 -13.45
N ALA A 150 16.90 -10.74 -14.07
CA ALA A 150 15.96 -11.51 -14.88
C ALA A 150 16.63 -12.20 -16.07
N VAL A 151 17.43 -11.46 -16.85
CA VAL A 151 18.22 -12.03 -17.96
C VAL A 151 19.19 -13.11 -17.47
N LYS A 152 19.85 -12.90 -16.31
CA LYS A 152 20.74 -13.91 -15.71
C LYS A 152 19.99 -15.18 -15.31
N GLN A 153 18.73 -15.08 -14.91
CA GLN A 153 17.88 -16.23 -14.56
C GLN A 153 17.26 -16.91 -15.78
N GLY A 154 17.49 -16.39 -16.98
CA GLY A 154 17.04 -17.01 -18.22
C GLY A 154 15.67 -16.55 -18.69
N PHE A 155 15.11 -15.47 -18.12
CA PHE A 155 13.90 -14.88 -18.67
C PHE A 155 14.16 -14.31 -20.06
N ASP A 156 13.28 -14.66 -20.99
CA ASP A 156 13.34 -14.22 -22.37
C ASP A 156 12.57 -12.89 -22.54
N PHE A 157 13.24 -11.89 -23.06
CA PHE A 157 12.67 -10.58 -23.37
C PHE A 157 12.29 -10.44 -24.84
N SER A 158 12.00 -11.53 -25.54
CA SER A 158 11.59 -11.52 -26.96
C SER A 158 10.14 -11.04 -27.19
N ASP A 159 9.42 -10.73 -26.14
CA ASP A 159 8.05 -10.20 -26.22
C ASP A 159 7.99 -8.82 -26.91
N ALA A 160 6.82 -8.44 -27.41
CA ALA A 160 6.56 -7.11 -27.93
C ALA A 160 6.34 -6.14 -26.76
N PHE A 161 7.16 -5.11 -26.69
CA PHE A 161 7.05 -4.08 -25.65
C PHE A 161 6.57 -2.76 -26.20
N VAL A 162 5.84 -2.02 -25.37
CA VAL A 162 5.47 -0.62 -25.60
C VAL A 162 5.95 0.27 -24.48
N SER A 163 6.29 1.50 -24.81
CA SER A 163 6.60 2.54 -23.83
C SER A 163 5.35 2.96 -23.07
N VAL A 164 5.52 3.45 -21.84
CA VAL A 164 4.45 4.05 -21.04
C VAL A 164 4.85 5.47 -20.67
N THR A 165 3.96 6.43 -20.93
CA THR A 165 4.14 7.82 -20.58
C THR A 165 2.85 8.34 -19.94
N ASP A 166 2.98 8.92 -18.75
CA ASP A 166 1.85 9.48 -17.98
C ASP A 166 0.69 8.50 -17.75
N GLY A 167 0.99 7.18 -17.72
CA GLY A 167 -0.01 6.13 -17.53
C GLY A 167 -0.71 5.70 -18.80
N GLU A 168 -0.21 6.06 -19.97
CA GLU A 168 -0.75 5.63 -21.26
C GLU A 168 0.28 4.84 -22.07
N LYS A 169 -0.17 3.84 -22.82
CA LYS A 169 0.68 3.07 -23.75
C LYS A 169 1.06 3.94 -24.95
N GLY A 170 2.35 3.95 -25.24
CA GLY A 170 2.93 4.69 -26.36
C GLY A 170 3.33 3.80 -27.53
N THR A 171 4.52 4.00 -28.06
CA THR A 171 5.03 3.29 -29.24
C THR A 171 5.79 2.02 -28.86
N SER A 172 5.88 1.08 -29.80
CA SER A 172 6.72 -0.11 -29.69
C SER A 172 8.18 0.26 -29.40
N VAL A 173 8.82 -0.56 -28.57
CA VAL A 173 10.21 -0.40 -28.13
C VAL A 173 10.99 -1.66 -28.44
N ASP A 174 12.22 -1.49 -28.94
CA ASP A 174 13.08 -2.62 -29.22
C ASP A 174 13.55 -3.30 -27.93
N THR A 175 13.55 -4.62 -27.94
CA THR A 175 14.03 -5.45 -26.82
C THR A 175 15.44 -5.11 -26.38
N LEU A 176 16.34 -4.72 -27.31
CA LEU A 176 17.71 -4.32 -26.99
C LEU A 176 17.74 -3.02 -26.18
N ASP A 177 16.85 -2.08 -26.47
CA ASP A 177 16.73 -0.83 -25.70
C ASP A 177 16.31 -1.10 -24.26
N ILE A 178 15.41 -2.06 -24.06
CA ILE A 178 14.98 -2.49 -22.72
C ILE A 178 16.10 -3.22 -21.99
N THR A 179 16.67 -4.25 -22.60
CA THR A 179 17.68 -5.10 -21.95
C THR A 179 19.01 -4.40 -21.69
N SER A 180 19.27 -3.28 -22.38
CA SER A 180 20.39 -2.39 -22.07
C SER A 180 20.23 -1.65 -20.74
N GLN A 181 19.01 -1.42 -20.28
CA GLN A 181 18.67 -0.67 -19.06
C GLN A 181 18.73 -1.56 -17.80
N LYS A 182 19.86 -2.18 -17.58
CA LYS A 182 20.13 -3.26 -16.61
C LYS A 182 19.69 -2.98 -15.16
N LYS A 183 19.53 -1.70 -14.78
CA LYS A 183 19.19 -1.28 -13.41
C LYS A 183 17.70 -1.08 -13.17
N LEU A 184 16.90 -1.00 -14.23
CA LEU A 184 15.46 -0.90 -14.07
C LEU A 184 14.92 -2.14 -13.39
N LYS A 185 13.87 -1.95 -12.62
CA LYS A 185 13.12 -3.03 -11.99
C LYS A 185 12.21 -3.69 -13.03
N VAL A 186 11.94 -4.96 -12.84
CA VAL A 186 11.00 -5.72 -13.63
C VAL A 186 10.18 -6.64 -12.74
N ALA A 187 8.89 -6.67 -12.97
CA ALA A 187 7.98 -7.72 -12.51
C ALA A 187 7.60 -8.56 -13.73
N ILE A 188 7.67 -9.89 -13.58
CA ILE A 188 7.29 -10.86 -14.61
C ILE A 188 6.25 -11.77 -13.97
N ILE A 189 5.05 -11.78 -14.54
CA ILE A 189 3.89 -12.43 -13.94
C ILE A 189 3.16 -13.30 -14.95
N LYS A 190 2.57 -14.39 -14.45
CA LYS A 190 1.74 -15.29 -15.24
C LYS A 190 0.38 -15.43 -14.55
N GLU A 191 -0.39 -14.35 -14.58
CA GLU A 191 -1.70 -14.28 -13.91
C GLU A 191 -2.54 -13.15 -14.52
N ASN A 192 -3.86 -13.31 -14.55
CA ASN A 192 -4.81 -12.27 -14.92
C ASN A 192 -5.21 -11.48 -13.69
N ILE A 193 -4.58 -10.36 -13.48
CA ILE A 193 -4.75 -9.54 -12.26
C ILE A 193 -4.31 -8.10 -12.52
N ASN A 194 -4.83 -7.17 -11.74
CA ASN A 194 -4.27 -5.82 -11.68
C ASN A 194 -2.94 -5.83 -10.92
N VAL A 195 -1.90 -5.25 -11.51
CA VAL A 195 -0.58 -5.16 -10.87
C VAL A 195 -0.22 -3.70 -10.62
N THR A 196 -0.01 -3.37 -9.36
CA THR A 196 0.50 -2.06 -8.92
C THR A 196 1.94 -2.21 -8.48
N VAL A 197 2.82 -1.33 -8.96
CA VAL A 197 4.22 -1.27 -8.53
C VAL A 197 4.48 -0.01 -7.70
N ASP A 198 5.35 -0.11 -6.71
CA ASP A 198 5.84 1.06 -5.97
C ASP A 198 6.88 1.81 -6.82
N GLY A 199 6.39 2.60 -7.78
CA GLY A 199 7.20 3.31 -8.75
C GLY A 199 6.40 3.78 -9.97
N THR A 200 7.11 4.14 -11.02
CA THR A 200 6.53 4.55 -12.30
C THR A 200 6.83 3.50 -13.36
N ILE A 201 5.79 2.99 -14.02
CA ILE A 201 5.90 2.04 -15.12
C ILE A 201 6.45 2.80 -16.35
N LEU A 202 7.44 2.21 -17.00
CA LEU A 202 8.12 2.76 -18.18
C LEU A 202 7.84 1.96 -19.45
N TYR A 203 7.73 0.63 -19.31
CA TYR A 203 7.45 -0.28 -20.40
C TYR A 203 6.60 -1.45 -19.90
N VAL A 204 5.73 -1.97 -20.76
CA VAL A 204 4.96 -3.18 -20.51
C VAL A 204 4.96 -4.07 -21.75
N SER A 205 4.72 -5.38 -21.57
CA SER A 205 4.32 -6.26 -22.67
C SER A 205 3.12 -5.65 -23.39
N ASP A 206 3.14 -5.62 -24.73
CA ASP A 206 2.03 -5.00 -25.48
C ASP A 206 0.75 -5.84 -25.41
N ALA A 207 0.91 -7.16 -25.54
CA ALA A 207 -0.21 -8.08 -25.44
C ALA A 207 -0.74 -8.15 -24.00
N CYS A 208 -2.04 -8.32 -23.84
CA CYS A 208 -2.71 -8.61 -22.56
C CYS A 208 -2.60 -7.54 -21.48
N THR A 209 -2.11 -6.33 -21.80
CA THR A 209 -1.97 -5.25 -20.81
C THR A 209 -2.81 -4.03 -21.17
N THR A 210 -3.42 -3.44 -20.14
CA THR A 210 -4.10 -2.14 -20.23
C THR A 210 -3.63 -1.28 -19.05
N MET A 211 -3.17 -0.06 -19.31
CA MET A 211 -2.77 0.84 -18.24
C MET A 211 -4.00 1.35 -17.50
N VAL A 212 -3.96 1.26 -16.16
CA VAL A 212 -4.96 1.85 -15.26
C VAL A 212 -4.51 3.24 -14.83
N ASP A 213 -3.23 3.37 -14.49
CA ASP A 213 -2.55 4.64 -14.18
C ASP A 213 -1.04 4.48 -14.39
N LYS A 214 -0.24 5.47 -13.96
CA LYS A 214 1.22 5.48 -14.11
C LYS A 214 1.97 4.37 -13.36
N SER A 215 1.31 3.70 -12.40
CA SER A 215 1.88 2.68 -11.52
C SER A 215 1.10 1.37 -11.53
N THR A 216 -0.04 1.34 -12.20
CA THR A 216 -0.96 0.19 -12.22
C THR A 216 -1.28 -0.23 -13.66
N VAL A 217 -1.17 -1.53 -13.91
CA VAL A 217 -1.55 -2.17 -15.17
C VAL A 217 -2.53 -3.32 -14.91
N SER A 218 -3.57 -3.42 -15.71
CA SER A 218 -4.45 -4.58 -15.77
C SER A 218 -3.90 -5.60 -16.76
N ILE A 219 -3.89 -6.86 -16.37
CA ILE A 219 -3.46 -7.98 -17.19
C ILE A 219 -4.68 -8.86 -17.44
N GLU A 220 -5.05 -8.98 -18.72
CA GLU A 220 -6.15 -9.85 -19.17
C GLU A 220 -5.69 -10.62 -20.40
N GLN A 221 -5.77 -11.95 -20.34
CA GLN A 221 -5.46 -12.79 -21.49
C GLN A 221 -6.57 -12.68 -22.55
N PRO A 222 -6.22 -12.65 -23.86
CA PRO A 222 -7.17 -12.31 -24.93
C PRO A 222 -8.33 -13.30 -25.10
N ASP A 223 -8.19 -14.51 -24.62
CA ASP A 223 -9.15 -15.57 -24.85
C ASP A 223 -10.19 -15.74 -23.72
N GLY A 224 -10.21 -14.83 -22.72
CA GLY A 224 -11.03 -14.99 -21.52
C GLY A 224 -10.66 -16.25 -20.75
N ASN A 225 -9.49 -16.81 -21.01
CA ASN A 225 -8.98 -17.97 -20.31
C ASN A 225 -8.59 -17.52 -18.89
N GLU A 226 -9.16 -18.15 -17.88
CA GLU A 226 -8.82 -17.87 -16.47
C GLU A 226 -7.34 -18.19 -16.18
N ASP A 227 -6.79 -19.16 -16.92
CA ASP A 227 -5.37 -19.51 -16.81
C ASP A 227 -4.51 -18.64 -17.74
N ALA A 228 -3.71 -17.74 -17.16
CA ALA A 228 -2.72 -16.99 -17.91
C ALA A 228 -1.70 -17.95 -18.57
N THR A 229 -1.63 -17.91 -19.90
CA THR A 229 -0.74 -18.79 -20.68
C THR A 229 0.59 -18.13 -20.99
N GLN A 230 0.68 -16.80 -20.98
CA GLN A 230 1.85 -16.02 -21.33
C GLN A 230 2.42 -15.27 -20.12
N LEU A 231 3.74 -15.07 -20.14
CA LEU A 231 4.40 -14.17 -19.19
C LEU A 231 4.15 -12.73 -19.61
N THR A 232 3.83 -11.88 -18.65
CA THR A 232 3.68 -10.45 -18.85
C THR A 232 4.78 -9.72 -18.10
N TYR A 233 5.41 -8.75 -18.74
CA TYR A 233 6.53 -7.99 -18.21
C TYR A 233 6.09 -6.56 -17.91
N ILE A 234 6.42 -6.08 -16.71
CA ILE A 234 6.20 -4.71 -16.25
C ILE A 234 7.54 -4.14 -15.82
N ILE A 235 8.01 -3.12 -16.53
CA ILE A 235 9.33 -2.53 -16.29
C ILE A 235 9.13 -1.13 -15.71
N TYR A 236 9.77 -0.87 -14.57
CA TYR A 236 9.50 0.33 -13.76
C TYR A 236 10.75 0.85 -13.03
N LYS A 237 10.64 2.04 -12.48
CA LYS A 237 11.67 2.72 -11.69
C LYS A 237 11.10 3.33 -10.43
#